data_77536a57819106b851221b6995d84b20
#
_entry.id   77536a57819106b851221b6995d84b20
#
_cell.length_a   1.000
_cell.length_b   1.000
_cell.length_c   1.000
_cell.angle_alpha   90.00
_cell.angle_beta   90.00
_cell.angle_gamma   90.00
#
_symmetry.space_group_name_H-M   'P 1'
#
loop_
_entity.id
_entity.type
_entity.pdbx_description
1 polymer ?
#
loop_
_entity_poly.entity_id
_entity_poly.type
_entity_poly.pdbx_seq_one_letter_code
_entity_poly.pdbx_strand_id
1 'polypeptide(L)'
;MAHMKHPGARPDTYCNHTNHADDRRRNIIMPMLDMPLYELRQYQGRNPRPADIDAFWDAAVAEMEALGTSCDLMKADFQVPHSTCYDLFYTGAKGARIHAKLVVPDADKSLPAVVNFHGYTGRAPDFVDLLKWTAAGFVIAALDCRGQAGESEDVGGVKGNTHQGHIIRGLAENDPEKLLFRDIFLDAAQLARIVMALPQVDETKVGAFGGSQGGALTLACAALTPKLNRCAPTYPFLCDYQRVWEMDLAKDAYQELRDYFRRYDPLHAHEKEIFTLLGYIDNQHIAHRIQAKTLMFTGLMDNICPPSSQFATYNKITSEKDVVIYPDFGHEYLPFAAEKAMQFMLEMANA
;
A
#
# COMPACT_ATOMS: atom_id res chain seq x y z
N MET A 1 4.63 -18.70 -56.05
CA MET A 1 5.42 -17.73 -55.22
C MET A 1 4.58 -16.48 -55.04
N ALA A 2 3.89 -16.37 -53.93
CA ALA A 2 3.06 -15.21 -53.61
C ALA A 2 3.72 -14.48 -52.44
N HIS A 3 4.14 -13.25 -52.67
CA HIS A 3 4.71 -12.36 -51.64
C HIS A 3 3.61 -11.92 -50.66
N MET A 4 3.65 -12.37 -49.41
CA MET A 4 2.91 -11.76 -48.34
C MET A 4 3.62 -10.47 -47.88
N LYS A 5 2.97 -9.33 -48.08
CA LYS A 5 3.38 -8.04 -47.52
C LYS A 5 2.93 -8.00 -46.07
N HIS A 6 3.86 -7.76 -45.17
CA HIS A 6 3.56 -7.40 -43.76
C HIS A 6 2.89 -6.02 -43.72
N PRO A 7 1.80 -5.83 -42.95
CA PRO A 7 1.25 -4.51 -42.73
C PRO A 7 2.13 -3.75 -41.72
N GLY A 8 2.30 -2.47 -42.05
CA GLY A 8 3.23 -1.54 -41.43
C GLY A 8 3.01 -1.28 -39.95
N ALA A 9 4.04 -0.70 -39.37
CA ALA A 9 4.16 -0.22 -38.03
C ALA A 9 2.94 0.60 -37.54
N ARG A 10 2.44 0.31 -36.35
CA ARG A 10 1.44 1.14 -35.70
C ARG A 10 2.09 2.46 -35.27
N PRO A 11 1.42 3.60 -35.42
CA PRO A 11 1.96 4.88 -34.96
C PRO A 11 2.01 4.94 -33.45
N ASP A 12 3.12 5.46 -32.94
CA ASP A 12 3.33 5.87 -31.55
C ASP A 12 2.33 6.96 -31.14
N THR A 13 1.23 6.59 -30.50
CA THR A 13 0.24 7.53 -29.96
C THR A 13 -0.23 7.08 -28.58
N TYR A 14 0.68 6.93 -27.61
CA TYR A 14 0.34 6.81 -26.20
C TYR A 14 1.28 7.67 -25.34
N CYS A 15 1.37 8.92 -25.69
CA CYS A 15 1.88 9.96 -24.79
C CYS A 15 1.16 11.24 -25.14
N ASN A 16 0.07 11.54 -24.46
CA ASN A 16 -0.47 12.89 -24.46
C ASN A 16 -0.94 13.28 -23.09
N HIS A 17 -0.26 14.30 -22.60
CA HIS A 17 -0.55 15.11 -21.43
C HIS A 17 -2.06 15.38 -21.30
N THR A 18 -2.59 15.10 -20.11
CA THR A 18 -3.95 15.41 -19.74
C THR A 18 -4.16 16.91 -19.71
N ASN A 19 -4.81 17.44 -20.73
CA ASN A 19 -5.41 18.77 -20.71
C ASN A 19 -6.61 18.73 -19.74
N HIS A 20 -6.47 19.29 -18.57
CA HIS A 20 -7.53 19.45 -17.56
C HIS A 20 -8.80 20.21 -18.05
N ALA A 21 -8.82 20.73 -19.28
CA ALA A 21 -9.94 21.48 -19.85
C ALA A 21 -10.94 20.63 -20.64
N ASP A 22 -10.60 19.38 -21.02
CA ASP A 22 -11.41 18.58 -21.95
C ASP A 22 -12.35 17.57 -21.29
N ASP A 23 -12.23 17.37 -20.00
CA ASP A 23 -13.02 16.38 -19.23
C ASP A 23 -14.51 16.77 -19.06
N ARG A 24 -14.88 18.04 -19.34
CA ARG A 24 -16.26 18.53 -19.26
C ARG A 24 -17.10 18.28 -20.50
N ARG A 25 -16.52 17.82 -21.61
CA ARG A 25 -17.21 17.70 -22.90
C ARG A 25 -17.46 16.27 -23.37
N ARG A 26 -16.94 15.27 -22.69
CA ARG A 26 -17.26 13.87 -22.98
C ARG A 26 -18.26 13.37 -21.95
N ASN A 27 -19.55 13.34 -22.30
CA ASN A 27 -20.54 12.47 -21.66
C ASN A 27 -20.17 10.99 -21.97
N ILE A 28 -19.00 10.55 -21.53
CA ILE A 28 -18.68 9.13 -21.50
C ILE A 28 -19.48 8.60 -20.32
N ILE A 29 -20.54 7.85 -20.58
CA ILE A 29 -21.20 7.02 -19.59
C ILE A 29 -20.19 5.93 -19.27
N MET A 30 -19.35 6.18 -18.26
CA MET A 30 -18.45 5.16 -17.71
C MET A 30 -19.27 4.26 -16.80
N PRO A 31 -18.95 2.94 -16.72
CA PRO A 31 -19.47 2.10 -15.65
C PRO A 31 -19.27 2.79 -14.31
N MET A 32 -20.28 2.77 -13.47
CA MET A 32 -20.29 3.55 -12.22
C MET A 32 -20.92 2.73 -11.11
N LEU A 33 -20.07 2.21 -10.24
CA LEU A 33 -20.49 1.53 -9.02
C LEU A 33 -20.74 2.54 -7.89
N ASP A 34 -19.95 3.60 -7.84
CA ASP A 34 -19.87 4.55 -6.73
C ASP A 34 -20.38 5.93 -7.18
N MET A 35 -19.51 6.88 -7.38
CA MET A 35 -19.85 8.23 -7.82
C MET A 35 -19.12 8.60 -9.11
N PRO A 36 -19.61 9.58 -9.90
CA PRO A 36 -18.97 10.02 -11.11
C PRO A 36 -17.53 10.49 -10.87
N LEU A 37 -16.65 10.29 -11.86
CA LEU A 37 -15.22 10.63 -11.73
C LEU A 37 -14.98 12.10 -11.31
N TYR A 38 -15.79 13.03 -11.80
CA TYR A 38 -15.66 14.45 -11.44
C TYR A 38 -15.98 14.70 -9.95
N GLU A 39 -16.86 13.90 -9.34
CA GLU A 39 -17.14 13.93 -7.91
C GLU A 39 -16.02 13.24 -7.12
N LEU A 40 -15.55 12.06 -7.60
CA LEU A 40 -14.41 11.36 -7.02
C LEU A 40 -13.19 12.27 -6.88
N ARG A 41 -12.86 13.06 -7.91
CA ARG A 41 -11.73 14.01 -7.90
C ARG A 41 -11.86 15.13 -6.86
N GLN A 42 -13.04 15.34 -6.28
CA GLN A 42 -13.31 16.38 -5.27
C GLN A 42 -13.65 15.79 -3.91
N TYR A 43 -13.84 14.48 -3.83
CA TYR A 43 -14.30 13.80 -2.63
C TYR A 43 -13.26 13.86 -1.51
N GLN A 44 -13.71 14.21 -0.28
CA GLN A 44 -12.83 14.43 0.86
C GLN A 44 -12.95 13.38 1.96
N GLY A 45 -13.75 12.34 1.75
CA GLY A 45 -13.99 11.28 2.73
C GLY A 45 -15.06 11.62 3.77
N ARG A 46 -15.47 10.59 4.50
CA ARG A 46 -16.52 10.64 5.54
C ARG A 46 -16.00 10.28 6.92
N ASN A 47 -14.97 9.43 6.99
CA ASN A 47 -14.46 8.95 8.27
C ASN A 47 -13.93 10.11 9.12
N PRO A 48 -14.32 10.22 10.40
CA PRO A 48 -13.87 11.31 11.26
C PRO A 48 -12.34 11.33 11.40
N ARG A 49 -11.77 12.52 11.28
CA ARG A 49 -10.33 12.73 11.52
C ARG A 49 -10.09 12.97 13.01
N PRO A 50 -9.27 12.15 13.69
CA PRO A 50 -8.87 12.43 15.07
C PRO A 50 -8.14 13.77 15.16
N ALA A 51 -8.39 14.52 16.23
CA ALA A 51 -7.85 15.87 16.39
C ALA A 51 -6.32 15.87 16.59
N ASP A 52 -5.79 14.83 17.20
CA ASP A 52 -4.38 14.66 17.57
C ASP A 52 -3.61 13.71 16.65
N ILE A 53 -4.17 13.35 15.48
CA ILE A 53 -3.61 12.35 14.55
C ILE A 53 -2.14 12.62 14.20
N ASP A 54 -1.76 13.87 14.00
CA ASP A 54 -0.39 14.21 13.63
C ASP A 54 0.57 13.99 14.81
N ALA A 55 0.21 14.42 16.01
CA ALA A 55 1.01 14.18 17.24
C ALA A 55 1.10 12.67 17.56
N PHE A 56 0.02 11.92 17.35
CA PHE A 56 -0.03 10.47 17.53
C PHE A 56 0.99 9.77 16.60
N TRP A 57 0.99 10.11 15.30
CA TRP A 57 1.92 9.49 14.36
C TRP A 57 3.35 10.00 14.51
N ASP A 58 3.56 11.25 14.94
CA ASP A 58 4.92 11.74 15.26
C ASP A 58 5.52 10.97 16.43
N ALA A 59 4.76 10.71 17.47
CA ALA A 59 5.19 9.89 18.61
C ALA A 59 5.46 8.43 18.16
N ALA A 60 4.57 7.84 17.36
CA ALA A 60 4.72 6.49 16.85
C ALA A 60 5.94 6.32 15.92
N VAL A 61 6.24 7.31 15.08
CA VAL A 61 7.46 7.34 14.25
C VAL A 61 8.70 7.44 15.12
N ALA A 62 8.71 8.29 16.16
CA ALA A 62 9.84 8.39 17.08
C ALA A 62 10.11 7.07 17.82
N GLU A 63 9.06 6.34 18.21
CA GLU A 63 9.13 4.99 18.80
C GLU A 63 9.81 4.00 17.83
N MET A 64 9.38 3.99 16.56
CA MET A 64 9.95 3.16 15.52
C MET A 64 11.41 3.54 15.24
N GLU A 65 11.73 4.83 15.19
CA GLU A 65 13.10 5.32 14.94
C GLU A 65 14.08 4.89 16.04
N ALA A 66 13.63 4.83 17.27
CA ALA A 66 14.43 4.36 18.41
C ALA A 66 14.84 2.87 18.29
N LEU A 67 14.14 2.06 17.48
CA LEU A 67 14.53 0.67 17.21
C LEU A 67 15.80 0.56 16.34
N GLY A 68 16.21 1.64 15.66
CA GLY A 68 17.34 1.63 14.72
C GLY A 68 17.01 0.89 13.41
N THR A 69 18.06 0.51 12.66
CA THR A 69 17.91 -0.18 11.36
C THR A 69 18.64 -1.51 11.31
N SER A 70 18.94 -2.11 12.46
CA SER A 70 19.56 -3.43 12.52
C SER A 70 18.62 -4.51 12.03
N CYS A 71 19.16 -5.45 11.24
CA CYS A 71 18.43 -6.62 10.77
C CYS A 71 19.36 -7.83 10.68
N ASP A 72 18.78 -9.01 10.78
CA ASP A 72 19.46 -10.27 10.54
C ASP A 72 19.19 -10.72 9.10
N LEU A 73 20.24 -11.00 8.33
CA LEU A 73 20.15 -11.53 6.97
C LEU A 73 20.56 -13.00 6.97
N MET A 74 19.62 -13.87 6.70
CA MET A 74 19.86 -15.30 6.56
C MET A 74 19.71 -15.68 5.09
N LYS A 75 20.75 -16.31 4.50
CA LYS A 75 20.63 -16.80 3.11
C LYS A 75 19.48 -17.80 3.03
N ALA A 76 18.52 -17.54 2.13
CA ALA A 76 17.43 -18.45 1.86
C ALA A 76 17.93 -19.72 1.15
N ASP A 77 17.17 -20.80 1.25
CA ASP A 77 17.48 -22.04 0.51
C ASP A 77 17.40 -21.85 -1.01
N PHE A 78 16.51 -20.96 -1.46
CA PHE A 78 16.38 -20.61 -2.87
C PHE A 78 17.44 -19.55 -3.25
N GLN A 79 18.34 -19.90 -4.18
CA GLN A 79 19.38 -19.00 -4.71
C GLN A 79 19.37 -19.03 -6.23
N VAL A 80 19.79 -17.94 -6.86
CA VAL A 80 19.90 -17.80 -8.31
C VAL A 80 21.26 -17.19 -8.70
N PRO A 81 21.74 -17.39 -9.95
CA PRO A 81 22.90 -16.65 -10.47
C PRO A 81 22.63 -15.14 -10.46
N HIS A 82 23.66 -14.35 -10.18
CA HIS A 82 23.67 -12.89 -10.25
C HIS A 82 22.76 -12.16 -9.22
N SER A 83 22.24 -12.88 -8.22
CA SER A 83 21.51 -12.28 -7.10
C SER A 83 21.58 -13.18 -5.88
N THR A 84 21.59 -12.58 -4.69
CA THR A 84 21.50 -13.34 -3.44
C THR A 84 20.11 -13.12 -2.81
N CYS A 85 19.45 -14.23 -2.45
CA CYS A 85 18.17 -14.23 -1.76
C CYS A 85 18.39 -14.42 -0.26
N TYR A 86 17.70 -13.59 0.55
CA TYR A 86 17.77 -13.61 2.00
C TYR A 86 16.37 -13.62 2.62
N ASP A 87 16.21 -14.33 3.71
CA ASP A 87 15.22 -14.08 4.73
C ASP A 87 15.77 -12.99 5.64
N LEU A 88 15.10 -11.85 5.69
CA LEU A 88 15.46 -10.68 6.48
C LEU A 88 14.56 -10.62 7.70
N PHE A 89 15.15 -10.53 8.89
CA PHE A 89 14.42 -10.37 10.13
C PHE A 89 14.82 -9.09 10.84
N TYR A 90 13.85 -8.39 11.42
CA TYR A 90 14.10 -7.17 12.18
C TYR A 90 13.11 -7.03 13.35
N THR A 91 13.46 -6.16 14.28
CA THR A 91 12.57 -5.78 15.38
C THR A 91 11.58 -4.72 14.90
N GLY A 92 10.30 -5.08 14.84
CA GLY A 92 9.20 -4.19 14.54
C GLY A 92 8.58 -3.57 15.79
N ALA A 93 7.44 -2.89 15.60
CA ALA A 93 6.70 -2.25 16.69
C ALA A 93 6.42 -3.21 17.85
N LYS A 94 6.54 -2.71 19.09
CA LYS A 94 6.36 -3.49 20.33
C LYS A 94 7.27 -4.72 20.44
N GLY A 95 8.40 -4.72 19.77
CA GLY A 95 9.40 -5.79 19.86
C GLY A 95 9.09 -7.07 19.09
N ALA A 96 8.11 -7.06 18.19
CA ALA A 96 7.80 -8.21 17.34
C ALA A 96 8.96 -8.51 16.38
N ARG A 97 9.25 -9.80 16.17
CA ARG A 97 10.20 -10.24 15.15
C ARG A 97 9.49 -10.27 13.79
N ILE A 98 9.83 -9.34 12.91
CA ILE A 98 9.22 -9.17 11.60
C ILE A 98 10.10 -9.77 10.54
N HIS A 99 9.49 -10.50 9.60
CA HIS A 99 10.11 -11.14 8.46
C HIS A 99 9.85 -10.36 7.16
N ALA A 100 10.85 -10.35 6.30
CA ALA A 100 10.73 -9.94 4.90
C ALA A 100 11.64 -10.78 4.02
N LYS A 101 11.26 -11.02 2.79
CA LYS A 101 12.15 -11.58 1.77
C LYS A 101 12.94 -10.46 1.12
N LEU A 102 14.25 -10.62 0.99
CA LEU A 102 15.14 -9.66 0.35
C LEU A 102 15.90 -10.32 -0.79
N VAL A 103 15.91 -9.70 -1.97
CA VAL A 103 16.76 -10.12 -3.09
C VAL A 103 17.68 -8.97 -3.51
N VAL A 104 18.99 -9.24 -3.49
CA VAL A 104 20.03 -8.27 -3.78
C VAL A 104 20.78 -8.72 -5.04
N PRO A 105 20.73 -7.95 -6.16
CA PRO A 105 21.55 -8.24 -7.33
C PRO A 105 23.04 -8.05 -7.05
N ASP A 106 23.88 -8.83 -7.72
CA ASP A 106 25.33 -8.62 -7.71
C ASP A 106 25.67 -7.30 -8.44
N ALA A 107 26.30 -6.37 -7.74
CA ALA A 107 26.70 -5.09 -8.31
C ALA A 107 27.89 -4.48 -7.57
N ASP A 108 28.74 -3.74 -8.30
CA ASP A 108 29.88 -3.00 -7.76
C ASP A 108 29.53 -1.60 -7.23
N LYS A 109 28.26 -1.21 -7.32
CA LYS A 109 27.74 0.08 -6.87
C LYS A 109 26.42 -0.08 -6.13
N SER A 110 26.02 0.94 -5.35
CA SER A 110 24.68 0.98 -4.75
C SER A 110 23.59 1.06 -5.82
N LEU A 111 22.49 0.37 -5.57
CA LEU A 111 21.36 0.20 -6.48
C LEU A 111 20.12 0.91 -5.97
N PRO A 112 19.19 1.30 -6.85
CA PRO A 112 17.85 1.66 -6.41
C PRO A 112 17.17 0.46 -5.76
N ALA A 113 16.20 0.72 -4.88
CA ALA A 113 15.46 -0.34 -4.21
C ALA A 113 13.95 -0.12 -4.25
N VAL A 114 13.20 -1.20 -4.10
CA VAL A 114 11.76 -1.15 -3.91
C VAL A 114 11.33 -2.03 -2.74
N VAL A 115 10.32 -1.60 -1.99
CA VAL A 115 9.65 -2.40 -0.97
C VAL A 115 8.26 -2.79 -1.46
N ASN A 116 7.88 -4.05 -1.23
CA ASN A 116 6.61 -4.61 -1.65
C ASN A 116 5.77 -5.04 -0.44
N PHE A 117 4.47 -4.81 -0.53
CA PHE A 117 3.50 -5.20 0.48
C PHE A 117 2.38 -6.04 -0.16
N HIS A 118 2.05 -7.17 0.49
CA HIS A 118 1.05 -8.13 0.01
C HIS A 118 -0.40 -7.74 0.37
N GLY A 119 -1.38 -8.36 -0.29
CA GLY A 119 -2.80 -8.22 0.00
C GLY A 119 -3.22 -8.82 1.35
N TYR A 120 -4.44 -8.48 1.81
CA TYR A 120 -4.98 -8.91 3.11
C TYR A 120 -4.95 -10.43 3.28
N THR A 121 -4.58 -10.89 4.46
CA THR A 121 -4.39 -12.32 4.83
C THR A 121 -3.30 -13.08 4.06
N GLY A 122 -2.54 -12.38 3.21
CA GLY A 122 -1.48 -12.97 2.39
C GLY A 122 -0.13 -13.08 3.10
N ARG A 123 0.89 -13.26 2.29
CA ARG A 123 2.31 -13.28 2.67
C ARG A 123 3.16 -12.65 1.56
N ALA A 124 4.43 -12.42 1.83
CA ALA A 124 5.41 -12.04 0.83
C ALA A 124 5.39 -13.02 -0.36
N PRO A 125 5.50 -12.54 -1.61
CA PRO A 125 5.58 -13.40 -2.79
C PRO A 125 6.74 -14.40 -2.70
N ASP A 126 6.69 -15.46 -3.49
CA ASP A 126 7.82 -16.38 -3.58
C ASP A 126 9.03 -15.64 -4.23
N PHE A 127 10.25 -16.05 -3.89
CA PHE A 127 11.46 -15.39 -4.39
C PHE A 127 11.47 -15.28 -5.91
N VAL A 128 10.97 -16.27 -6.63
CA VAL A 128 10.91 -16.27 -8.10
C VAL A 128 10.10 -15.10 -8.65
N ASP A 129 9.04 -14.68 -7.96
CA ASP A 129 8.20 -13.55 -8.37
C ASP A 129 8.87 -12.18 -8.13
N LEU A 130 9.88 -12.14 -7.26
CA LEU A 130 10.66 -10.95 -6.96
C LEU A 130 11.79 -10.71 -7.98
N LEU A 131 12.25 -11.75 -8.68
CA LEU A 131 13.38 -11.68 -9.62
C LEU A 131 13.18 -10.70 -10.78
N LYS A 132 11.96 -10.38 -11.16
CA LYS A 132 11.69 -9.35 -12.17
C LYS A 132 12.24 -7.98 -11.79
N TRP A 133 12.30 -7.66 -10.50
CA TRP A 133 12.86 -6.41 -10.00
C TRP A 133 14.38 -6.42 -10.04
N THR A 134 15.00 -7.55 -9.68
CA THR A 134 16.47 -7.66 -9.78
C THR A 134 16.94 -7.68 -11.22
N ALA A 135 16.17 -8.27 -12.14
CA ALA A 135 16.44 -8.19 -13.57
C ALA A 135 16.33 -6.75 -14.12
N ALA A 136 15.55 -5.88 -13.46
CA ALA A 136 15.46 -4.45 -13.77
C ALA A 136 16.50 -3.60 -12.99
N GLY A 137 17.40 -4.23 -12.22
CA GLY A 137 18.49 -3.57 -11.51
C GLY A 137 18.12 -3.01 -10.13
N PHE A 138 17.04 -3.49 -9.49
CA PHE A 138 16.62 -3.08 -8.15
C PHE A 138 16.96 -4.11 -7.09
N VAL A 139 17.32 -3.66 -5.90
CA VAL A 139 17.12 -4.42 -4.68
C VAL A 139 15.63 -4.48 -4.39
N ILE A 140 15.09 -5.63 -4.00
CA ILE A 140 13.67 -5.79 -3.65
C ILE A 140 13.53 -6.42 -2.27
N ALA A 141 12.73 -5.79 -1.39
CA ALA A 141 12.29 -6.38 -0.13
C ALA A 141 10.77 -6.53 -0.12
N ALA A 142 10.26 -7.67 0.35
CA ALA A 142 8.84 -7.96 0.41
C ALA A 142 8.45 -8.35 1.85
N LEU A 143 7.59 -7.54 2.48
CA LEU A 143 7.16 -7.70 3.88
C LEU A 143 6.22 -8.90 4.05
N ASP A 144 6.39 -9.65 5.13
CA ASP A 144 5.34 -10.46 5.73
C ASP A 144 4.65 -9.63 6.83
N CYS A 145 3.37 -9.30 6.65
CA CYS A 145 2.61 -8.59 7.68
C CYS A 145 2.40 -9.47 8.91
N ARG A 146 2.60 -8.92 10.12
CA ARG A 146 2.34 -9.62 11.37
C ARG A 146 0.92 -10.18 11.45
N GLY A 147 0.77 -11.37 12.05
CA GLY A 147 -0.52 -12.01 12.28
C GLY A 147 -1.21 -12.55 11.02
N GLN A 148 -0.56 -12.54 9.84
CA GLN A 148 -1.09 -13.07 8.58
C GLN A 148 -0.36 -14.37 8.17
N ALA A 149 -0.41 -14.76 6.90
CA ALA A 149 0.07 -16.07 6.46
C ALA A 149 1.60 -16.23 6.36
N GLY A 150 2.39 -15.19 6.64
CA GLY A 150 3.85 -15.20 6.59
C GLY A 150 4.51 -15.61 7.92
N GLU A 151 5.80 -15.27 8.07
CA GLU A 151 6.64 -15.67 9.20
C GLU A 151 6.80 -14.58 10.27
N SER A 152 6.18 -13.43 10.11
CA SER A 152 6.24 -12.35 11.09
C SER A 152 5.46 -12.69 12.36
N GLU A 153 6.07 -12.41 13.52
CA GLU A 153 5.42 -12.62 14.81
C GLU A 153 4.30 -11.61 15.04
N ASP A 154 3.26 -12.07 15.74
CA ASP A 154 2.22 -11.23 16.30
C ASP A 154 2.30 -11.30 17.84
N VAL A 155 2.87 -10.27 18.44
CA VAL A 155 3.04 -10.19 19.91
C VAL A 155 1.79 -9.73 20.66
N GLY A 156 0.66 -9.59 19.97
CA GLY A 156 -0.60 -9.08 20.52
C GLY A 156 -1.34 -9.99 21.50
N GLY A 157 -0.73 -11.09 21.93
CA GLY A 157 -1.31 -11.99 22.94
C GLY A 157 -2.54 -12.79 22.49
N VAL A 158 -2.77 -12.89 21.19
CA VAL A 158 -3.91 -13.62 20.61
C VAL A 158 -3.72 -15.11 20.74
N LYS A 159 -4.76 -15.81 21.20
CA LYS A 159 -4.80 -17.27 21.21
C LYS A 159 -5.54 -17.80 19.98
N GLY A 160 -4.90 -18.69 19.22
CA GLY A 160 -5.45 -19.30 18.01
C GLY A 160 -5.15 -18.50 16.74
N ASN A 161 -5.74 -18.96 15.64
CA ASN A 161 -5.52 -18.39 14.32
C ASN A 161 -6.41 -17.17 14.09
N THR A 162 -5.84 -16.08 13.57
CA THR A 162 -6.52 -14.80 13.32
C THR A 162 -6.35 -14.35 11.88
N HIS A 163 -6.74 -15.18 10.91
CA HIS A 163 -6.73 -14.80 9.50
C HIS A 163 -7.61 -13.60 9.16
N GLN A 164 -8.53 -13.24 10.04
CA GLN A 164 -9.44 -12.10 9.91
C GLN A 164 -9.51 -11.35 11.24
N GLY A 165 -10.12 -10.17 11.24
CA GLY A 165 -10.30 -9.34 12.43
C GLY A 165 -9.15 -8.38 12.69
N HIS A 166 -8.26 -8.13 11.73
CA HIS A 166 -7.09 -7.26 11.93
C HIS A 166 -7.46 -5.77 12.02
N ILE A 167 -8.53 -5.31 11.33
CA ILE A 167 -9.02 -3.93 11.43
C ILE A 167 -9.60 -3.65 12.82
N ILE A 168 -10.34 -4.61 13.37
CA ILE A 168 -11.08 -4.42 14.62
C ILE A 168 -10.27 -4.74 15.87
N ARG A 169 -9.07 -5.30 15.74
CA ARG A 169 -8.20 -5.59 16.89
C ARG A 169 -7.73 -4.29 17.55
N GLY A 170 -8.03 -4.17 18.84
CA GLY A 170 -7.77 -2.99 19.64
C GLY A 170 -8.95 -2.03 19.78
N LEU A 171 -10.00 -2.16 18.95
CA LEU A 171 -11.16 -1.26 19.03
C LEU A 171 -11.88 -1.31 20.39
N ALA A 172 -12.00 -2.49 20.98
CA ALA A 172 -12.70 -2.67 22.25
C ALA A 172 -12.00 -1.98 23.45
N GLU A 173 -10.72 -1.66 23.30
CA GLU A 173 -9.93 -1.01 24.35
C GLU A 173 -10.05 0.53 24.32
N ASN A 174 -10.66 1.07 23.26
CA ASN A 174 -10.80 2.51 23.04
C ASN A 174 -9.48 3.29 23.17
N ASP A 175 -8.39 2.66 22.73
CA ASP A 175 -7.02 3.16 22.78
C ASP A 175 -6.37 2.99 21.40
N PRO A 176 -6.04 4.07 20.66
CA PRO A 176 -5.46 3.97 19.34
C PRO A 176 -4.09 3.28 19.30
N GLU A 177 -3.34 3.26 20.42
CA GLU A 177 -2.07 2.54 20.51
C GLU A 177 -2.24 1.02 20.49
N LYS A 178 -3.46 0.52 20.74
CA LYS A 178 -3.79 -0.92 20.70
C LYS A 178 -4.24 -1.41 19.34
N LEU A 179 -4.49 -0.51 18.39
CA LEU A 179 -4.90 -0.88 17.04
C LEU A 179 -3.78 -1.66 16.33
N LEU A 180 -4.07 -2.87 15.85
CA LEU A 180 -3.07 -3.71 15.20
C LEU A 180 -2.48 -3.05 13.94
N PHE A 181 -3.29 -2.36 13.13
CA PHE A 181 -2.79 -1.69 11.93
C PHE A 181 -1.87 -0.49 12.23
N ARG A 182 -1.90 0.10 13.44
CA ARG A 182 -0.84 1.03 13.87
C ARG A 182 0.53 0.35 13.80
N ASP A 183 0.63 -0.82 14.38
CA ASP A 183 1.89 -1.56 14.43
C ASP A 183 2.32 -2.04 13.03
N ILE A 184 1.35 -2.51 12.21
CA ILE A 184 1.63 -2.93 10.82
C ILE A 184 2.12 -1.75 9.96
N PHE A 185 1.56 -0.56 10.13
CA PHE A 185 2.02 0.64 9.42
C PHE A 185 3.46 1.01 9.80
N LEU A 186 3.79 0.90 11.10
CA LEU A 186 5.16 1.12 11.58
C LEU A 186 6.13 0.05 11.05
N ASP A 187 5.74 -1.23 11.01
CA ASP A 187 6.56 -2.29 10.44
C ASP A 187 6.87 -2.04 8.96
N ALA A 188 5.87 -1.58 8.19
CA ALA A 188 6.05 -1.26 6.77
C ALA A 188 7.03 -0.08 6.58
N ALA A 189 6.93 0.97 7.39
CA ALA A 189 7.83 2.11 7.36
C ALA A 189 9.25 1.71 7.82
N GLN A 190 9.35 0.87 8.85
CA GLN A 190 10.63 0.38 9.37
C GLN A 190 11.36 -0.47 8.33
N LEU A 191 10.67 -1.33 7.58
CA LEU A 191 11.30 -2.08 6.48
C LEU A 191 11.92 -1.15 5.45
N ALA A 192 11.20 -0.09 5.03
CA ALA A 192 11.76 0.88 4.07
C ALA A 192 13.02 1.56 4.60
N ARG A 193 13.05 1.94 5.89
CA ARG A 193 14.24 2.52 6.54
C ARG A 193 15.41 1.55 6.62
N ILE A 194 15.15 0.28 6.92
CA ILE A 194 16.18 -0.77 6.92
C ILE A 194 16.75 -0.95 5.51
N VAL A 195 15.88 -1.02 4.49
CA VAL A 195 16.32 -1.14 3.09
C VAL A 195 17.16 0.07 2.68
N MET A 196 16.78 1.29 3.05
CA MET A 196 17.58 2.51 2.82
C MET A 196 18.96 2.46 3.49
N ALA A 197 19.09 1.76 4.62
CA ALA A 197 20.33 1.65 5.37
C ALA A 197 21.25 0.52 4.87
N LEU A 198 20.80 -0.34 3.95
CA LEU A 198 21.64 -1.40 3.39
C LEU A 198 22.78 -0.81 2.54
N PRO A 199 24.03 -1.29 2.67
CA PRO A 199 25.18 -0.74 1.92
C PRO A 199 25.06 -0.93 0.41
N GLN A 200 24.21 -1.86 -0.06
CA GLN A 200 23.95 -2.11 -1.48
C GLN A 200 22.90 -1.15 -2.07
N VAL A 201 22.26 -0.30 -1.26
CA VAL A 201 21.14 0.55 -1.66
C VAL A 201 21.56 2.02 -1.74
N ASP A 202 21.12 2.71 -2.78
CA ASP A 202 21.10 4.17 -2.85
C ASP A 202 19.87 4.66 -2.06
N GLU A 203 20.07 5.18 -0.85
CA GLU A 203 18.99 5.61 0.05
C GLU A 203 18.06 6.66 -0.55
N THR A 204 18.51 7.40 -1.56
CA THR A 204 17.72 8.43 -2.25
C THR A 204 16.80 7.85 -3.33
N LYS A 205 16.98 6.58 -3.68
CA LYS A 205 16.31 5.87 -4.77
C LYS A 205 15.54 4.66 -4.27
N VAL A 206 14.65 4.88 -3.29
CA VAL A 206 13.81 3.83 -2.72
C VAL A 206 12.34 4.14 -2.98
N GLY A 207 11.61 3.15 -3.53
CA GLY A 207 10.18 3.24 -3.78
C GLY A 207 9.39 2.15 -3.07
N ALA A 208 8.07 2.33 -2.98
CA ALA A 208 7.15 1.33 -2.40
C ALA A 208 5.99 1.04 -3.35
N PHE A 209 5.53 -0.21 -3.37
CA PHE A 209 4.36 -0.63 -4.16
C PHE A 209 3.62 -1.79 -3.53
N GLY A 210 2.33 -1.92 -3.86
CA GLY A 210 1.48 -3.03 -3.44
C GLY A 210 0.04 -2.82 -3.84
N GLY A 211 -0.77 -3.88 -3.75
CA GLY A 211 -2.19 -3.85 -4.07
C GLY A 211 -3.08 -4.16 -2.87
N SER A 212 -4.29 -3.60 -2.82
CA SER A 212 -5.25 -3.81 -1.74
C SER A 212 -4.67 -3.39 -0.38
N GLN A 213 -4.56 -4.30 0.60
CA GLN A 213 -3.80 -4.05 1.82
C GLN A 213 -2.38 -3.55 1.51
N GLY A 214 -1.71 -4.18 0.53
CA GLY A 214 -0.39 -3.72 0.08
C GLY A 214 -0.40 -2.29 -0.43
N GLY A 215 -1.47 -1.85 -1.11
CA GLY A 215 -1.67 -0.46 -1.51
C GLY A 215 -1.82 0.49 -0.32
N ALA A 216 -2.58 0.07 0.70
CA ALA A 216 -2.69 0.80 1.96
C ALA A 216 -1.35 0.94 2.69
N LEU A 217 -0.58 -0.15 2.76
CA LEU A 217 0.74 -0.15 3.39
C LEU A 217 1.76 0.65 2.59
N THR A 218 1.62 0.71 1.26
CA THR A 218 2.40 1.60 0.39
C THR A 218 2.17 3.07 0.74
N LEU A 219 0.91 3.47 0.95
CA LEU A 219 0.54 4.83 1.37
C LEU A 219 1.04 5.13 2.79
N ALA A 220 0.81 4.22 3.74
CA ALA A 220 1.26 4.37 5.12
C ALA A 220 2.79 4.45 5.21
N CYS A 221 3.51 3.58 4.49
CA CYS A 221 4.97 3.61 4.39
C CYS A 221 5.45 4.98 3.88
N ALA A 222 4.85 5.50 2.80
CA ALA A 222 5.21 6.80 2.25
C ALA A 222 4.90 7.98 3.20
N ALA A 223 3.79 7.90 3.94
CA ALA A 223 3.40 8.93 4.91
C ALA A 223 4.31 8.96 6.15
N LEU A 224 4.85 7.80 6.56
CA LEU A 224 5.68 7.63 7.75
C LEU A 224 7.19 7.56 7.45
N THR A 225 7.57 7.60 6.17
CA THR A 225 8.96 7.62 5.69
C THR A 225 9.15 8.76 4.69
N PRO A 226 9.34 10.01 5.15
CA PRO A 226 9.41 11.19 4.26
C PRO A 226 10.51 11.14 3.19
N LYS A 227 11.55 10.32 3.39
CA LYS A 227 12.63 10.09 2.43
C LYS A 227 12.24 9.17 1.27
N LEU A 228 11.09 8.51 1.32
CA LEU A 228 10.65 7.62 0.24
C LEU A 228 10.47 8.43 -1.06
N ASN A 229 11.03 7.93 -2.17
CA ASN A 229 11.06 8.67 -3.44
C ASN A 229 9.83 8.41 -4.30
N ARG A 230 9.34 7.15 -4.33
CA ARG A 230 8.19 6.75 -5.16
C ARG A 230 7.16 5.95 -4.36
N CYS A 231 5.89 6.19 -4.65
CA CYS A 231 4.75 5.53 -4.01
C CYS A 231 3.77 5.07 -5.10
N ALA A 232 3.61 3.76 -5.28
CA ALA A 232 2.76 3.17 -6.34
C ALA A 232 1.67 2.24 -5.77
N PRO A 233 0.63 2.78 -5.10
CA PRO A 233 -0.48 1.99 -4.56
C PRO A 233 -1.46 1.57 -5.65
N THR A 234 -1.92 0.32 -5.60
CA THR A 234 -2.97 -0.21 -6.46
C THR A 234 -4.23 -0.48 -5.63
N TYR A 235 -5.38 0.09 -6.01
CA TYR A 235 -6.67 0.01 -5.31
C TYR A 235 -6.54 -0.10 -3.77
N PRO A 236 -6.00 0.93 -3.08
CA PRO A 236 -5.64 0.83 -1.68
C PRO A 236 -6.83 0.56 -0.77
N PHE A 237 -6.66 -0.41 0.13
CA PHE A 237 -7.51 -0.76 1.26
C PHE A 237 -7.30 0.22 2.44
N LEU A 238 -7.99 0.09 3.55
CA LEU A 238 -7.83 0.88 4.78
C LEU A 238 -7.93 2.41 4.51
N CYS A 239 -8.95 2.78 3.75
CA CYS A 239 -9.26 4.15 3.41
C CYS A 239 -10.74 4.40 3.61
N ASP A 240 -11.10 5.48 4.32
CA ASP A 240 -12.47 5.95 4.53
C ASP A 240 -13.47 4.85 4.95
N TYR A 241 -13.20 4.24 6.10
CA TYR A 241 -14.00 3.12 6.64
C TYR A 241 -15.49 3.45 6.74
N GLN A 242 -15.84 4.69 7.13
CA GLN A 242 -17.24 5.09 7.25
C GLN A 242 -17.92 5.11 5.88
N ARG A 243 -17.23 5.51 4.81
CA ARG A 243 -17.79 5.46 3.45
C ARG A 243 -18.11 4.03 3.02
N VAL A 244 -17.19 3.10 3.27
CA VAL A 244 -17.39 1.67 2.98
C VAL A 244 -18.62 1.13 3.74
N TRP A 245 -18.76 1.52 5.00
CA TRP A 245 -19.92 1.18 5.84
C TRP A 245 -21.22 1.73 5.27
N GLU A 246 -21.27 3.03 4.94
CA GLU A 246 -22.45 3.71 4.41
C GLU A 246 -22.88 3.17 3.03
N MET A 247 -21.95 2.63 2.23
CA MET A 247 -22.24 1.97 0.96
C MET A 247 -22.73 0.52 1.10
N ASP A 248 -22.87 0.00 2.32
CA ASP A 248 -23.15 -1.41 2.60
C ASP A 248 -22.12 -2.38 1.99
N LEU A 249 -20.88 -1.92 1.82
CA LEU A 249 -19.74 -2.69 1.34
C LEU A 249 -18.84 -3.22 2.48
N ALA A 250 -19.31 -3.21 3.74
CA ALA A 250 -18.65 -3.88 4.86
C ALA A 250 -18.82 -5.41 4.73
N LYS A 251 -18.16 -5.96 3.71
CA LYS A 251 -18.10 -7.37 3.33
C LYS A 251 -16.67 -7.71 2.90
N ASP A 252 -16.40 -8.97 2.61
CA ASP A 252 -15.07 -9.46 2.23
C ASP A 252 -14.00 -8.99 3.23
N ALA A 253 -13.01 -8.21 2.79
CA ALA A 253 -11.96 -7.68 3.65
C ALA A 253 -12.46 -6.70 4.74
N TYR A 254 -13.61 -6.03 4.54
CA TYR A 254 -14.25 -5.15 5.51
C TYR A 254 -15.36 -5.82 6.34
N GLN A 255 -15.63 -7.11 6.15
CA GLN A 255 -16.68 -7.86 6.88
C GLN A 255 -16.56 -7.71 8.39
N GLU A 256 -15.36 -7.60 8.90
CA GLU A 256 -15.09 -7.47 10.34
C GLU A 256 -15.67 -6.20 10.98
N LEU A 257 -15.93 -5.12 10.21
CA LEU A 257 -16.66 -3.94 10.69
C LEU A 257 -18.11 -4.32 11.02
N ARG A 258 -18.78 -5.07 10.11
CA ARG A 258 -20.13 -5.57 10.33
C ARG A 258 -20.19 -6.55 11.51
N ASP A 259 -19.20 -7.44 11.61
CA ASP A 259 -19.11 -8.41 12.69
C ASP A 259 -18.91 -7.72 14.04
N TYR A 260 -18.12 -6.63 14.08
CA TYR A 260 -17.91 -5.83 15.28
C TYR A 260 -19.23 -5.24 15.78
N PHE A 261 -19.95 -4.49 14.94
CA PHE A 261 -21.22 -3.90 15.34
C PHE A 261 -22.25 -4.96 15.75
N ARG A 262 -22.42 -6.03 14.96
CA ARG A 262 -23.38 -7.10 15.29
C ARG A 262 -23.11 -7.79 16.63
N ARG A 263 -21.86 -7.87 17.06
CA ARG A 263 -21.47 -8.62 18.27
C ARG A 263 -21.24 -7.74 19.49
N TYR A 264 -20.72 -6.54 19.29
CA TYR A 264 -20.26 -5.69 20.39
C TYR A 264 -21.02 -4.38 20.53
N ASP A 265 -21.63 -3.88 19.45
CA ASP A 265 -22.47 -2.67 19.47
C ASP A 265 -23.71 -2.80 18.57
N PRO A 266 -24.63 -3.76 18.85
CA PRO A 266 -25.75 -4.09 17.95
C PRO A 266 -26.79 -2.98 17.82
N LEU A 267 -26.76 -1.97 18.68
CA LEU A 267 -27.65 -0.79 18.63
C LEU A 267 -26.93 0.44 18.05
N HIS A 268 -25.68 0.31 17.64
CA HIS A 268 -24.82 1.37 17.09
C HIS A 268 -24.70 2.59 18.04
N ALA A 269 -24.71 2.33 19.36
CA ALA A 269 -24.66 3.39 20.36
C ALA A 269 -23.33 4.15 20.34
N HIS A 270 -22.25 3.51 19.88
CA HIS A 270 -20.87 4.03 19.85
C HIS A 270 -20.31 4.15 18.42
N GLU A 271 -21.15 4.17 17.39
CA GLU A 271 -20.72 4.19 15.98
C GLU A 271 -19.72 5.33 15.69
N LYS A 272 -20.04 6.54 16.18
CA LYS A 272 -19.16 7.71 15.97
C LYS A 272 -17.80 7.55 16.62
N GLU A 273 -17.76 7.04 17.85
CA GLU A 273 -16.51 6.79 18.59
C GLU A 273 -15.65 5.74 17.87
N ILE A 274 -16.29 4.66 17.38
CA ILE A 274 -15.61 3.58 16.65
C ILE A 274 -15.00 4.11 15.35
N PHE A 275 -15.74 4.87 14.53
CA PHE A 275 -15.18 5.44 13.31
C PHE A 275 -14.13 6.52 13.60
N THR A 276 -14.23 7.25 14.72
CA THR A 276 -13.16 8.17 15.15
C THR A 276 -11.89 7.39 15.51
N LEU A 277 -12.02 6.26 16.21
CA LEU A 277 -10.87 5.41 16.56
C LEU A 277 -10.24 4.78 15.30
N LEU A 278 -11.05 4.28 14.37
CA LEU A 278 -10.57 3.81 13.07
C LEU A 278 -9.86 4.90 12.27
N GLY A 279 -10.19 6.17 12.52
CA GLY A 279 -9.53 7.32 11.90
C GLY A 279 -8.02 7.37 12.15
N TYR A 280 -7.50 6.79 13.23
CA TYR A 280 -6.06 6.73 13.48
C TYR A 280 -5.31 5.81 12.49
N ILE A 281 -5.98 4.81 11.93
CA ILE A 281 -5.43 3.86 10.96
C ILE A 281 -6.07 4.03 9.57
N ASP A 282 -6.65 5.19 9.29
CA ASP A 282 -7.22 5.54 7.99
C ASP A 282 -6.20 6.36 7.18
N ASN A 283 -5.76 5.80 6.06
CA ASN A 283 -4.74 6.42 5.21
C ASN A 283 -5.11 7.84 4.75
N GLN A 284 -6.40 8.17 4.61
CA GLN A 284 -6.80 9.52 4.23
C GLN A 284 -6.36 10.60 5.22
N HIS A 285 -6.14 10.24 6.49
CA HIS A 285 -5.78 11.21 7.53
C HIS A 285 -4.28 11.42 7.68
N ILE A 286 -3.46 10.57 7.05
CA ILE A 286 -2.00 10.71 7.00
C ILE A 286 -1.46 11.00 5.59
N ALA A 287 -2.32 11.00 4.57
CA ALA A 287 -1.93 11.19 3.16
C ALA A 287 -1.20 12.52 2.90
N HIS A 288 -1.52 13.59 3.65
CA HIS A 288 -0.85 14.88 3.54
C HIS A 288 0.64 14.85 3.93
N ARG A 289 1.07 13.81 4.64
CA ARG A 289 2.47 13.58 5.05
C ARG A 289 3.34 13.00 3.93
N ILE A 290 2.72 12.47 2.85
CA ILE A 290 3.41 11.84 1.73
C ILE A 290 4.19 12.88 0.95
N GLN A 291 5.53 12.71 0.89
CA GLN A 291 6.44 13.52 0.08
C GLN A 291 6.81 12.82 -1.24
N ALA A 292 6.69 11.51 -1.30
CA ALA A 292 6.98 10.68 -2.46
C ALA A 292 6.12 11.08 -3.66
N LYS A 293 6.69 11.11 -4.86
CA LYS A 293 5.90 11.14 -6.09
C LYS A 293 5.01 9.90 -6.13
N THR A 294 3.71 10.08 -6.40
CA THR A 294 2.71 9.02 -6.26
C THR A 294 2.05 8.70 -7.60
N LEU A 295 1.96 7.42 -7.94
CA LEU A 295 1.18 6.90 -9.07
C LEU A 295 0.18 5.85 -8.57
N MET A 296 -1.08 6.24 -8.42
CA MET A 296 -2.15 5.33 -7.98
C MET A 296 -2.79 4.61 -9.17
N PHE A 297 -3.19 3.35 -8.97
CA PHE A 297 -3.99 2.57 -9.92
C PHE A 297 -5.34 2.24 -9.30
N THR A 298 -6.44 2.44 -10.03
CA THR A 298 -7.80 2.25 -9.51
C THR A 298 -8.74 1.69 -10.58
N GLY A 299 -9.63 0.77 -10.19
CA GLY A 299 -10.76 0.31 -10.99
C GLY A 299 -12.06 1.01 -10.54
N LEU A 300 -12.86 1.56 -11.46
CA LEU A 300 -14.09 2.26 -11.07
C LEU A 300 -15.24 1.32 -10.69
N MET A 301 -15.11 0.01 -10.94
CA MET A 301 -16.07 -1.02 -10.54
C MET A 301 -15.61 -1.80 -9.30
N ASP A 302 -14.67 -1.28 -8.54
CA ASP A 302 -14.15 -1.92 -7.32
C ASP A 302 -15.21 -1.87 -6.20
N ASN A 303 -15.73 -3.05 -5.84
CA ASN A 303 -16.73 -3.22 -4.79
C ASN A 303 -16.15 -3.75 -3.46
N ILE A 304 -14.83 -3.90 -3.37
CA ILE A 304 -14.10 -4.25 -2.15
C ILE A 304 -13.50 -2.98 -1.54
N CYS A 305 -12.70 -2.25 -2.34
CA CYS A 305 -12.15 -0.95 -1.99
C CYS A 305 -12.81 0.11 -2.90
N PRO A 306 -13.99 0.64 -2.55
CA PRO A 306 -14.74 1.49 -3.47
C PRO A 306 -13.94 2.72 -3.90
N PRO A 307 -14.07 3.18 -5.16
CA PRO A 307 -13.30 4.29 -5.71
C PRO A 307 -13.32 5.54 -4.82
N SER A 308 -14.47 5.88 -4.22
CA SER A 308 -14.55 7.05 -3.33
C SER A 308 -13.62 6.92 -2.12
N SER A 309 -13.49 5.74 -1.52
CA SER A 309 -12.58 5.54 -0.39
C SER A 309 -11.11 5.72 -0.82
N GLN A 310 -10.73 5.24 -1.99
CA GLN A 310 -9.41 5.41 -2.56
C GLN A 310 -9.12 6.90 -2.86
N PHE A 311 -10.08 7.59 -3.49
CA PHE A 311 -9.95 9.01 -3.82
C PHE A 311 -9.97 9.91 -2.58
N ALA A 312 -10.63 9.52 -1.48
CA ALA A 312 -10.55 10.25 -0.20
C ALA A 312 -9.10 10.40 0.28
N THR A 313 -8.27 9.37 0.06
CA THR A 313 -6.84 9.39 0.36
C THR A 313 -6.05 10.11 -0.72
N TYR A 314 -6.25 9.73 -1.99
CA TYR A 314 -5.53 10.33 -3.13
C TYR A 314 -5.66 11.85 -3.18
N ASN A 315 -6.85 12.40 -2.96
CA ASN A 315 -7.09 13.84 -3.05
C ASN A 315 -6.31 14.63 -1.98
N LYS A 316 -5.96 14.02 -0.85
CA LYS A 316 -5.22 14.65 0.26
C LYS A 316 -3.70 14.54 0.14
N ILE A 317 -3.17 13.77 -0.83
CA ILE A 317 -1.75 13.78 -1.14
C ILE A 317 -1.40 15.14 -1.74
N THR A 318 -0.38 15.82 -1.22
CA THR A 318 0.03 17.17 -1.65
C THR A 318 1.26 17.17 -2.55
N SER A 319 2.06 16.09 -2.52
CA SER A 319 3.19 15.89 -3.43
C SER A 319 2.72 15.62 -4.87
N GLU A 320 3.66 15.60 -5.82
CA GLU A 320 3.37 15.24 -7.21
C GLU A 320 2.67 13.88 -7.29
N LYS A 321 1.52 13.84 -7.94
CA LYS A 321 0.70 12.64 -8.02
C LYS A 321 -0.02 12.51 -9.34
N ASP A 322 -0.24 11.25 -9.75
CA ASP A 322 -1.11 10.90 -10.88
C ASP A 322 -1.90 9.63 -10.58
N VAL A 323 -2.94 9.36 -11.37
CA VAL A 323 -3.81 8.19 -11.21
C VAL A 323 -4.11 7.55 -12.57
N VAL A 324 -3.89 6.24 -12.66
CA VAL A 324 -4.29 5.41 -13.80
C VAL A 324 -5.65 4.79 -13.48
N ILE A 325 -6.65 5.13 -14.30
CA ILE A 325 -8.04 4.72 -14.10
C ILE A 325 -8.41 3.61 -15.09
N TYR A 326 -8.98 2.53 -14.55
CA TYR A 326 -9.54 1.40 -15.29
C TYR A 326 -11.07 1.41 -15.16
N PRO A 327 -11.80 1.94 -16.16
CA PRO A 327 -13.25 2.20 -16.01
C PRO A 327 -14.09 0.96 -15.72
N ASP A 328 -13.78 -0.16 -16.36
CA ASP A 328 -14.59 -1.39 -16.31
C ASP A 328 -14.07 -2.46 -15.35
N PHE A 329 -13.00 -2.15 -14.56
CA PHE A 329 -12.36 -3.10 -13.68
C PHE A 329 -12.76 -2.91 -12.24
N GLY A 330 -12.90 -4.03 -11.53
CA GLY A 330 -13.15 -4.09 -10.09
C GLY A 330 -11.87 -4.31 -9.28
N HIS A 331 -12.00 -5.08 -8.18
CA HIS A 331 -10.87 -5.46 -7.33
C HIS A 331 -10.16 -6.71 -7.89
N GLU A 332 -9.49 -6.54 -9.00
CA GLU A 332 -8.93 -7.62 -9.79
C GLU A 332 -7.61 -7.25 -10.44
N TYR A 333 -7.01 -8.16 -11.19
CA TYR A 333 -5.80 -7.87 -11.97
C TYR A 333 -6.05 -6.75 -12.99
N LEU A 334 -5.26 -5.69 -12.90
CA LEU A 334 -5.32 -4.53 -13.81
C LEU A 334 -4.25 -4.70 -14.91
N PRO A 335 -4.64 -4.92 -16.18
CA PRO A 335 -3.68 -5.11 -17.25
C PRO A 335 -2.70 -3.94 -17.37
N PHE A 336 -1.42 -4.24 -17.56
CA PHE A 336 -0.31 -3.29 -17.71
C PHE A 336 -0.04 -2.41 -16.45
N ALA A 337 -0.73 -2.59 -15.33
CA ALA A 337 -0.45 -1.82 -14.11
C ALA A 337 0.95 -2.14 -13.57
N ALA A 338 1.35 -3.40 -13.59
CA ALA A 338 2.68 -3.83 -13.12
C ALA A 338 3.82 -3.23 -13.97
N GLU A 339 3.66 -3.19 -15.30
CA GLU A 339 4.64 -2.58 -16.21
C GLU A 339 4.74 -1.06 -15.99
N LYS A 340 3.59 -0.38 -15.81
CA LYS A 340 3.55 1.05 -15.53
C LYS A 340 4.19 1.37 -14.18
N ALA A 341 3.93 0.57 -13.14
CA ALA A 341 4.55 0.73 -11.85
C ALA A 341 6.07 0.53 -11.93
N MET A 342 6.54 -0.48 -12.66
CA MET A 342 7.98 -0.70 -12.87
C MET A 342 8.62 0.45 -13.64
N GLN A 343 8.01 0.96 -14.71
CA GLN A 343 8.50 2.13 -15.45
C GLN A 343 8.58 3.37 -14.56
N PHE A 344 7.57 3.59 -13.72
CA PHE A 344 7.56 4.68 -12.76
C PHE A 344 8.71 4.59 -11.74
N MET A 345 9.07 3.37 -11.30
CA MET A 345 10.25 3.15 -10.45
C MET A 345 11.55 3.31 -11.23
N LEU A 346 11.61 2.89 -12.50
CA LEU A 346 12.80 3.07 -13.37
C LEU A 346 13.10 4.55 -13.64
N GLU A 347 12.10 5.43 -13.71
CA GLU A 347 12.32 6.88 -13.78
C GLU A 347 13.15 7.39 -12.58
N MET A 348 12.89 6.87 -11.37
CA MET A 348 13.66 7.20 -10.16
C MET A 348 15.11 6.66 -10.28
N ALA A 349 15.28 5.46 -10.80
CA ALA A 349 16.59 4.83 -10.92
C ALA A 349 17.52 5.61 -11.87
N ASN A 350 16.94 6.25 -12.91
CA ASN A 350 17.65 6.98 -13.95
C ASN A 350 17.82 8.49 -13.65
N ALA A 351 17.17 9.02 -12.62
CA ALA A 351 17.33 10.39 -12.16
C ALA A 351 18.54 10.53 -11.24
#